data_4ec18f79e87124978af2b58e6d689b62
#
_entry.id   4ec18f79e87124978af2b58e6d689b62
#
_cell.length_a   1.000
_cell.length_b   1.000
_cell.length_c   1.000
_cell.angle_alpha   90.00
_cell.angle_beta   90.00
_cell.angle_gamma   90.00
#
_symmetry.space_group_name_H-M   'P 1'
#
loop_
_entity.id
_entity.type
_entity.pdbx_description
1 polymer ?
#
loop_
_entity_poly.entity_id
_entity_poly.type
_entity_poly.pdbx_seq_one_letter_code
_entity_poly.pdbx_strand_id
1 'polypeptide(L)'
;MRKAKPKKRVVLPDPVYGDVKVTKFVNNLIYDGKKSVAYTIFYTALKNVENKMKNEEKSPIEIWKKALDNITPQVEVKSRRIGGATFQVPTEIRPDRKEAISMKNLISFARKRSGKSMADKLAAEIMDAFNEQGGAFKRKEDMHRMAEANRAFAHFRF
;
A
#
# COMPACT_ATOMS: atom_id res chain seq x y z
N MET A 1 -0.68 -29.05 -11.21
CA MET A 1 -0.74 -27.62 -11.66
C MET A 1 -2.18 -27.17 -11.72
N ARG A 2 -2.54 -25.97 -11.27
CA ARG A 2 -3.90 -25.43 -11.40
C ARG A 2 -4.17 -25.08 -12.86
N LYS A 3 -5.09 -25.75 -13.52
CA LYS A 3 -5.49 -25.49 -14.93
C LYS A 3 -6.39 -24.25 -15.05
N ALA A 4 -7.19 -23.90 -14.02
CA ALA A 4 -8.10 -22.77 -14.06
C ALA A 4 -7.71 -21.68 -13.06
N LYS A 5 -7.87 -20.40 -13.44
CA LYS A 5 -7.71 -19.27 -12.54
C LYS A 5 -8.89 -19.23 -11.55
N PRO A 6 -8.67 -18.94 -10.26
CA PRO A 6 -9.75 -18.80 -9.30
C PRO A 6 -10.65 -17.62 -9.70
N LYS A 7 -11.97 -17.77 -9.52
CA LYS A 7 -12.93 -16.69 -9.72
C LYS A 7 -12.62 -15.54 -8.75
N LYS A 8 -12.53 -14.31 -9.26
CA LYS A 8 -12.38 -13.13 -8.41
C LYS A 8 -13.68 -12.90 -7.63
N ARG A 9 -13.57 -12.76 -6.31
CA ARG A 9 -14.71 -12.40 -5.46
C ARG A 9 -15.05 -10.92 -5.66
N VAL A 10 -16.33 -10.59 -5.72
CA VAL A 10 -16.80 -9.21 -5.73
C VAL A 10 -16.62 -8.63 -4.33
N VAL A 11 -15.96 -7.48 -4.25
CA VAL A 11 -15.77 -6.75 -2.99
C VAL A 11 -16.84 -5.67 -2.93
N LEU A 12 -17.69 -5.71 -1.90
CA LEU A 12 -18.71 -4.69 -1.69
C LEU A 12 -18.07 -3.37 -1.26
N PRO A 13 -18.63 -2.22 -1.66
CA PRO A 13 -18.15 -0.93 -1.23
C PRO A 13 -18.33 -0.73 0.28
N ASP A 14 -17.54 0.19 0.84
CA ASP A 14 -17.63 0.57 2.24
C ASP A 14 -18.94 1.30 2.55
N PRO A 15 -19.62 1.01 3.67
CA PRO A 15 -20.92 1.62 3.98
C PRO A 15 -20.85 3.14 4.28
N VAL A 16 -19.70 3.66 4.73
CA VAL A 16 -19.53 5.07 5.10
C VAL A 16 -19.10 5.91 3.91
N TYR A 17 -18.09 5.46 3.17
CA TYR A 17 -17.50 6.22 2.05
C TYR A 17 -17.96 5.72 0.67
N GLY A 18 -18.69 4.61 0.58
CA GLY A 18 -19.13 4.03 -0.68
C GLY A 18 -18.00 3.55 -1.61
N ASP A 19 -16.78 3.38 -1.06
CA ASP A 19 -15.58 3.12 -1.85
C ASP A 19 -15.06 1.68 -1.65
N VAL A 20 -14.88 0.97 -2.76
CA VAL A 20 -14.31 -0.39 -2.78
C VAL A 20 -12.85 -0.42 -2.31
N LYS A 21 -12.07 0.65 -2.56
CA LYS A 21 -10.67 0.75 -2.12
C LYS A 21 -10.58 0.72 -0.59
N VAL A 22 -11.53 1.38 0.11
CA VAL A 22 -11.61 1.37 1.56
C VAL A 22 -11.82 -0.05 2.09
N THR A 23 -12.79 -0.78 1.52
CA THR A 23 -13.04 -2.18 1.92
C THR A 23 -11.80 -3.05 1.68
N LYS A 24 -11.12 -2.90 0.55
CA LYS A 24 -9.86 -3.61 0.27
C LYS A 24 -8.78 -3.27 1.28
N PHE A 25 -8.65 -1.99 1.65
CA PHE A 25 -7.67 -1.55 2.64
C PHE A 25 -7.96 -2.14 4.01
N VAL A 26 -9.21 -2.05 4.48
CA VAL A 26 -9.63 -2.65 5.75
C VAL A 26 -9.39 -4.15 5.76
N ASN A 27 -9.68 -4.85 4.66
CA ASN A 27 -9.40 -6.29 4.54
C ASN A 27 -7.90 -6.62 4.65
N ASN A 28 -7.00 -5.73 4.23
CA ASN A 28 -5.55 -5.87 4.45
C ASN A 28 -5.12 -5.50 5.88
N LEU A 29 -5.89 -4.64 6.56
CA LEU A 29 -5.63 -4.20 7.93
C LEU A 29 -6.06 -5.23 8.98
N ILE A 30 -6.99 -6.13 8.63
CA ILE A 30 -7.50 -7.16 9.55
C ILE A 30 -6.35 -7.98 10.15
N TYR A 31 -6.46 -8.24 11.45
CA TYR A 31 -5.62 -9.16 12.20
C TYR A 31 -6.51 -10.11 13.00
N ASP A 32 -6.20 -11.41 13.05
CA ASP A 32 -6.97 -12.45 13.75
C ASP A 32 -8.47 -12.49 13.41
N GLY A 33 -8.86 -12.11 12.18
CA GLY A 33 -10.25 -12.09 11.75
C GLY A 33 -11.11 -10.96 12.35
N LYS A 34 -10.53 -10.03 13.15
CA LYS A 34 -11.24 -8.95 13.84
C LYS A 34 -11.60 -7.79 12.90
N LYS A 35 -12.58 -7.99 12.04
CA LYS A 35 -12.94 -7.03 10.98
C LYS A 35 -13.53 -5.73 11.53
N SER A 36 -14.39 -5.79 12.55
CA SER A 36 -14.98 -4.60 13.18
C SER A 36 -13.92 -3.69 13.78
N VAL A 37 -12.92 -4.26 14.46
CA VAL A 37 -11.78 -3.50 15.01
C VAL A 37 -10.98 -2.82 13.90
N ALA A 38 -10.76 -3.50 12.76
CA ALA A 38 -10.06 -2.92 11.63
C ALA A 38 -10.81 -1.71 11.03
N TYR A 39 -12.13 -1.77 10.93
CA TYR A 39 -12.95 -0.62 10.53
C TYR A 39 -12.83 0.53 11.53
N THR A 40 -12.95 0.26 12.82
CA THR A 40 -12.80 1.28 13.86
C THR A 40 -11.42 1.96 13.78
N ILE A 41 -10.35 1.19 13.60
CA ILE A 41 -8.99 1.74 13.44
C ILE A 41 -8.93 2.67 12.22
N PHE A 42 -9.46 2.25 11.08
CA PHE A 42 -9.41 3.03 9.85
C PHE A 42 -10.21 4.34 9.96
N TYR A 43 -11.45 4.29 10.44
CA TYR A 43 -12.27 5.48 10.60
C TYR A 43 -11.70 6.46 11.64
N THR A 44 -11.19 5.94 12.76
CA THR A 44 -10.51 6.75 13.77
C THR A 44 -9.24 7.39 13.19
N ALA A 45 -8.48 6.66 12.38
CA ALA A 45 -7.30 7.21 11.72
C ALA A 45 -7.65 8.36 10.76
N LEU A 46 -8.71 8.21 9.93
CA LEU A 46 -9.16 9.29 9.05
C LEU A 46 -9.65 10.52 9.84
N LYS A 47 -10.38 10.31 10.94
CA LYS A 47 -10.79 11.40 11.83
C LYS A 47 -9.59 12.12 12.45
N ASN A 48 -8.54 11.37 12.83
CA ASN A 48 -7.30 11.96 13.34
C ASN A 48 -6.55 12.75 12.25
N VAL A 49 -6.56 12.29 10.99
CA VAL A 49 -6.03 13.04 9.85
C VAL A 49 -6.79 14.34 9.65
N GLU A 50 -8.12 14.30 9.63
CA GLU A 50 -8.98 15.49 9.52
C GLU A 50 -8.68 16.52 10.61
N ASN A 51 -8.56 16.09 11.88
CA ASN A 51 -8.27 16.97 13.01
C ASN A 51 -6.89 17.63 12.90
N LYS A 52 -5.90 16.95 12.34
CA LYS A 52 -4.53 17.45 12.24
C LYS A 52 -4.27 18.26 10.97
N MET A 53 -4.98 17.97 9.89
CA MET A 53 -4.82 18.62 8.58
C MET A 53 -6.00 19.55 8.25
N LYS A 54 -6.54 20.28 9.22
CA LYS A 54 -7.65 21.22 9.07
C LYS A 54 -7.41 22.33 8.05
N ASN A 55 -6.16 22.62 7.74
CA ASN A 55 -5.79 23.66 6.76
C ASN A 55 -5.82 23.16 5.31
N GLU A 56 -6.01 21.87 5.09
CA GLU A 56 -6.15 21.31 3.75
C GLU A 56 -7.62 21.34 3.34
N GLU A 57 -7.90 21.85 2.14
CA GLU A 57 -9.25 21.90 1.55
C GLU A 57 -9.78 20.50 1.15
N LYS A 58 -8.97 19.46 1.27
CA LYS A 58 -9.28 18.11 0.85
C LYS A 58 -9.95 17.28 1.95
N SER A 59 -10.88 16.45 1.54
CA SER A 59 -11.50 15.49 2.45
C SER A 59 -10.48 14.45 2.96
N PRO A 60 -10.64 13.89 4.18
CA PRO A 60 -9.73 12.89 4.74
C PRO A 60 -9.53 11.66 3.84
N ILE A 61 -10.58 11.29 3.10
CA ILE A 61 -10.53 10.17 2.16
C ILE A 61 -9.68 10.51 0.91
N GLU A 62 -9.70 11.75 0.45
CA GLU A 62 -8.86 12.20 -0.67
C GLU A 62 -7.40 12.29 -0.26
N ILE A 63 -7.11 12.76 0.95
CA ILE A 63 -5.76 12.76 1.53
C ILE A 63 -5.21 11.33 1.57
N TRP A 64 -6.01 10.37 2.06
CA TRP A 64 -5.62 8.96 2.10
C TRP A 64 -5.41 8.38 0.69
N LYS A 65 -6.27 8.68 -0.28
CA LYS A 65 -6.09 8.24 -1.67
C LYS A 65 -4.81 8.81 -2.27
N LYS A 66 -4.56 10.10 -2.09
CA LYS A 66 -3.33 10.74 -2.55
C LYS A 66 -2.09 10.14 -1.89
N ALA A 67 -2.14 9.86 -0.58
CA ALA A 67 -1.07 9.17 0.13
C ALA A 67 -0.78 7.78 -0.48
N LEU A 68 -1.83 6.99 -0.79
CA LEU A 68 -1.67 5.71 -1.48
C LEU A 68 -1.03 5.86 -2.86
N ASP A 69 -1.45 6.84 -3.64
CA ASP A 69 -0.88 7.10 -4.97
C ASP A 69 0.60 7.48 -4.87
N ASN A 70 0.96 8.33 -3.90
CA ASN A 70 2.35 8.74 -3.65
C ASN A 70 3.29 7.57 -3.32
N ILE A 71 2.79 6.55 -2.61
CA ILE A 71 3.59 5.37 -2.21
C ILE A 71 3.46 4.19 -3.18
N THR A 72 2.70 4.33 -4.26
CA THR A 72 2.48 3.26 -5.23
C THR A 72 3.71 3.07 -6.13
N PRO A 73 4.40 1.91 -6.08
CA PRO A 73 5.55 1.64 -6.93
C PRO A 73 5.10 1.28 -8.35
N GLN A 74 5.89 1.69 -9.34
CA GLN A 74 5.67 1.37 -10.76
C GLN A 74 6.36 0.07 -11.17
N VAL A 75 7.51 -0.22 -10.55
CA VAL A 75 8.37 -1.36 -10.86
C VAL A 75 8.74 -2.14 -9.61
N GLU A 76 8.91 -3.44 -9.76
CA GLU A 76 9.44 -4.32 -8.72
C GLU A 76 10.59 -5.15 -9.30
N VAL A 77 11.46 -5.64 -8.42
CA VAL A 77 12.55 -6.53 -8.81
C VAL A 77 12.18 -7.96 -8.46
N LYS A 78 12.30 -8.86 -9.44
CA LYS A 78 12.04 -10.31 -9.26
C LYS A 78 13.30 -11.10 -9.48
N SER A 79 13.59 -12.01 -8.56
CA SER A 79 14.70 -12.96 -8.71
C SER A 79 14.35 -13.99 -9.78
N ARG A 80 15.24 -14.16 -10.76
CA ARG A 80 15.16 -15.20 -11.78
C ARG A 80 16.46 -15.99 -11.87
N ARG A 81 16.35 -17.30 -11.96
CA ARG A 81 17.51 -18.17 -12.12
C ARG A 81 17.73 -18.49 -13.60
N ILE A 82 18.89 -18.14 -14.11
CA ILE A 82 19.27 -18.31 -15.52
C ILE A 82 20.67 -18.94 -15.54
N GLY A 83 20.79 -20.12 -16.16
CA GLY A 83 22.09 -20.79 -16.28
C GLY A 83 22.82 -21.07 -14.95
N GLY A 84 22.05 -21.26 -13.85
CA GLY A 84 22.62 -21.51 -12.51
C GLY A 84 22.86 -20.24 -11.67
N ALA A 85 22.92 -19.05 -12.27
CA ALA A 85 23.02 -17.77 -11.56
C ALA A 85 21.64 -17.15 -11.29
N THR A 86 21.53 -16.43 -10.17
CA THR A 86 20.29 -15.72 -9.80
C THR A 86 20.42 -14.24 -10.13
N PHE A 87 19.55 -13.75 -11.02
CA PHE A 87 19.50 -12.35 -11.43
C PHE A 87 18.28 -11.65 -10.84
N GLN A 88 18.46 -10.38 -10.47
CA GLN A 88 17.40 -9.50 -10.04
C GLN A 88 16.85 -8.74 -11.27
N VAL A 89 15.69 -9.17 -11.76
CA VAL A 89 15.11 -8.64 -13.01
C VAL A 89 14.02 -7.61 -12.68
N PRO A 90 14.17 -6.35 -13.15
CA PRO A 90 13.13 -5.34 -12.97
C PRO A 90 11.92 -5.65 -13.87
N THR A 91 10.74 -5.62 -13.27
CA THR A 91 9.46 -5.88 -13.95
C THR A 91 8.43 -4.83 -13.58
N GLU A 92 7.62 -4.43 -14.56
CA GLU A 92 6.45 -3.59 -14.27
C GLU A 92 5.43 -4.33 -13.41
N ILE A 93 4.79 -3.58 -12.54
CA ILE A 93 3.77 -4.12 -11.64
C ILE A 93 2.41 -3.93 -12.30
N ARG A 94 1.59 -4.98 -12.32
CA ARG A 94 0.21 -4.90 -12.80
C ARG A 94 -0.65 -4.00 -11.90
N PRO A 95 -1.66 -3.28 -12.44
CA PRO A 95 -2.48 -2.33 -11.66
C PRO A 95 -3.06 -2.90 -10.38
N ASP A 96 -3.69 -4.07 -10.43
CA ASP A 96 -4.26 -4.74 -9.24
C ASP A 96 -3.21 -5.00 -8.15
N ARG A 97 -1.97 -5.28 -8.57
CA ARG A 97 -0.86 -5.56 -7.65
C ARG A 97 -0.25 -4.28 -7.11
N LYS A 98 -0.19 -3.20 -7.90
CA LYS A 98 0.26 -1.88 -7.43
C LYS A 98 -0.57 -1.43 -6.22
N GLU A 99 -1.90 -1.48 -6.35
CA GLU A 99 -2.82 -1.14 -5.27
C GLU A 99 -2.59 -1.99 -4.02
N ALA A 100 -2.43 -3.31 -4.18
CA ALA A 100 -2.19 -4.20 -3.05
C ALA A 100 -0.84 -3.95 -2.35
N ILE A 101 0.22 -3.62 -3.12
CA ILE A 101 1.55 -3.32 -2.57
C ILE A 101 1.50 -2.01 -1.79
N SER A 102 0.89 -0.95 -2.33
CA SER A 102 0.78 0.34 -1.65
C SER A 102 0.04 0.22 -0.31
N MET A 103 -1.11 -0.47 -0.30
CA MET A 103 -1.87 -0.72 0.92
C MET A 103 -1.06 -1.50 1.97
N LYS A 104 -0.39 -2.57 1.57
CA LYS A 104 0.44 -3.40 2.47
C LYS A 104 1.64 -2.63 3.01
N ASN A 105 2.29 -1.82 2.18
CA ASN A 105 3.40 -0.99 2.61
C ASN A 105 2.93 0.03 3.65
N LEU A 106 1.86 0.77 3.40
CA LEU A 106 1.31 1.74 4.33
C LEU A 106 1.02 1.09 5.70
N ILE A 107 0.31 -0.04 5.71
CA ILE A 107 -0.03 -0.78 6.94
C ILE A 107 1.23 -1.29 7.65
N SER A 108 2.19 -1.85 6.91
CA SER A 108 3.41 -2.41 7.48
C SER A 108 4.26 -1.34 8.17
N PHE A 109 4.42 -0.17 7.54
CA PHE A 109 5.18 0.93 8.13
C PHE A 109 4.42 1.63 9.25
N ALA A 110 3.09 1.77 9.15
CA ALA A 110 2.28 2.23 10.26
C ALA A 110 2.44 1.34 11.51
N ARG A 111 2.44 0.02 11.35
CA ARG A 111 2.66 -0.93 12.46
C ARG A 111 4.03 -0.78 13.13
N LYS A 112 5.06 -0.41 12.37
CA LYS A 112 6.44 -0.22 12.87
C LYS A 112 6.64 1.09 13.63
N ARG A 113 5.73 2.07 13.48
CA ARG A 113 5.82 3.35 14.18
C ARG A 113 5.64 3.19 15.69
N SER A 114 6.28 4.06 16.45
CA SER A 114 5.93 4.32 17.84
C SER A 114 4.61 5.07 17.92
N GLY A 115 3.82 4.84 18.96
CA GLY A 115 2.54 5.53 19.19
C GLY A 115 1.61 4.71 20.09
N LYS A 116 0.59 5.38 20.65
CA LYS A 116 -0.33 4.78 21.64
C LYS A 116 -1.29 3.78 20.98
N SER A 117 -1.88 4.13 19.85
CA SER A 117 -2.86 3.29 19.17
C SER A 117 -2.48 3.04 17.72
N MET A 118 -3.01 1.96 17.11
CA MET A 118 -2.81 1.69 15.70
C MET A 118 -3.45 2.77 14.82
N ALA A 119 -4.55 3.39 15.28
CA ALA A 119 -5.20 4.48 14.57
C ALA A 119 -4.30 5.72 14.48
N ASP A 120 -3.60 6.08 15.57
CA ASP A 120 -2.65 7.21 15.59
C ASP A 120 -1.45 6.95 14.69
N LYS A 121 -0.91 5.71 14.76
CA LYS A 121 0.22 5.28 13.91
C LYS A 121 -0.15 5.33 12.42
N LEU A 122 -1.35 4.86 12.08
CA LEU A 122 -1.85 4.88 10.71
C LEU A 122 -2.10 6.30 10.22
N ALA A 123 -2.70 7.15 11.04
CA ALA A 123 -2.91 8.57 10.72
C ALA A 123 -1.59 9.29 10.45
N ALA A 124 -0.58 9.07 11.29
CA ALA A 124 0.74 9.66 11.11
C ALA A 124 1.41 9.21 9.80
N GLU A 125 1.35 7.90 9.49
CA GLU A 125 1.93 7.39 8.23
C GLU A 125 1.18 7.90 6.99
N ILE A 126 -0.16 8.08 7.06
CA ILE A 126 -0.96 8.68 5.98
C ILE A 126 -0.53 10.12 5.72
N MET A 127 -0.37 10.94 6.77
CA MET A 127 0.05 12.32 6.65
C MET A 127 1.45 12.45 6.06
N ASP A 128 2.40 11.64 6.54
CA ASP A 128 3.75 11.64 6.01
C ASP A 128 3.78 11.17 4.54
N ALA A 129 3.03 10.13 4.20
CA ALA A 129 2.91 9.64 2.82
C ALA A 129 2.24 10.67 1.89
N PHE A 130 1.28 11.45 2.39
CA PHE A 130 0.69 12.55 1.65
C PHE A 130 1.72 13.63 1.31
N ASN A 131 2.62 13.94 2.26
CA ASN A 131 3.72 14.89 2.11
C ASN A 131 4.97 14.28 1.44
N GLU A 132 4.84 13.11 0.83
CA GLU A 132 5.95 12.40 0.17
C GLU A 132 7.11 12.06 1.13
N GLN A 133 6.77 11.74 2.37
CA GLN A 133 7.69 11.40 3.43
C GLN A 133 7.30 10.05 4.08
N GLY A 134 8.07 9.66 5.09
CA GLY A 134 7.77 8.46 5.87
C GLY A 134 8.34 7.16 5.30
N GLY A 135 8.13 6.09 6.05
CA GLY A 135 8.72 4.79 5.75
C GLY A 135 8.14 4.12 4.50
N ALA A 136 6.84 4.29 4.29
CA ALA A 136 6.16 3.72 3.12
C ALA A 136 6.62 4.40 1.81
N PHE A 137 6.81 5.72 1.82
CA PHE A 137 7.34 6.47 0.68
C PHE A 137 8.79 6.07 0.38
N LYS A 138 9.64 6.04 1.41
CA LYS A 138 11.04 5.61 1.28
C LYS A 138 11.12 4.18 0.69
N ARG A 139 10.23 3.28 1.09
CA ARG A 139 10.17 1.92 0.52
C ARG A 139 9.91 1.92 -0.99
N LYS A 140 9.02 2.80 -1.48
CA LYS A 140 8.80 2.97 -2.92
C LYS A 140 10.08 3.42 -3.62
N GLU A 141 10.76 4.44 -3.08
CA GLU A 141 12.01 4.94 -3.65
C GLU A 141 13.11 3.87 -3.68
N ASP A 142 13.26 3.09 -2.59
CA ASP A 142 14.21 1.99 -2.55
C ASP A 142 13.91 0.91 -3.60
N MET A 143 12.63 0.60 -3.83
CA MET A 143 12.22 -0.34 -4.89
C MET A 143 12.58 0.20 -6.29
N HIS A 144 12.35 1.48 -6.55
CA HIS A 144 12.70 2.12 -7.82
C HIS A 144 14.21 2.17 -8.01
N ARG A 145 14.97 2.52 -6.98
CA ARG A 145 16.44 2.54 -7.00
C ARG A 145 17.02 1.16 -7.26
N MET A 146 16.48 0.12 -6.61
CA MET A 146 16.90 -1.27 -6.89
C MET A 146 16.58 -1.70 -8.33
N ALA A 147 15.42 -1.30 -8.86
CA ALA A 147 15.05 -1.60 -10.24
C ALA A 147 15.97 -0.89 -11.24
N GLU A 148 16.35 0.35 -10.98
CA GLU A 148 17.28 1.11 -11.81
C GLU A 148 18.69 0.52 -11.77
N ALA A 149 19.21 0.18 -10.62
CA ALA A 149 20.51 -0.47 -10.46
C ALA A 149 20.61 -1.81 -11.22
N ASN A 150 19.48 -2.51 -11.38
CA ASN A 150 19.39 -3.78 -12.10
C ASN A 150 18.87 -3.62 -13.54
N ARG A 151 18.81 -2.41 -14.09
CA ARG A 151 18.26 -2.12 -15.42
C ARG A 151 18.92 -2.92 -16.54
N ALA A 152 20.20 -3.22 -16.39
CA ALA A 152 20.94 -4.05 -17.36
C ALA A 152 20.34 -5.45 -17.56
N PHE A 153 19.66 -6.00 -16.57
CA PHE A 153 19.03 -7.33 -16.61
C PHE A 153 17.56 -7.30 -17.08
N ALA A 154 17.04 -6.15 -17.52
CA ALA A 154 15.66 -6.01 -17.98
C ALA A 154 15.33 -6.90 -19.19
N HIS A 155 16.30 -7.24 -20.01
CA HIS A 155 16.12 -8.14 -21.16
C HIS A 155 15.83 -9.60 -20.77
N PHE A 156 16.05 -10.02 -19.51
CA PHE A 156 15.65 -11.32 -18.98
C PHE A 156 14.17 -11.37 -18.54
N ARG A 157 13.37 -10.42 -18.98
CA ARG A 157 11.95 -10.30 -18.69
C ARG A 157 11.16 -11.22 -19.65
N PHE A 158 10.69 -12.35 -19.14
CA PHE A 158 9.82 -13.28 -19.85
C PHE A 158 8.45 -13.38 -19.17
#